data_8602905b2b744ccd5ea36cf1ca34be26
#
_entry.id   8602905b2b744ccd5ea36cf1ca34be26
#
_cell.length_a   1.000
_cell.length_b   1.000
_cell.length_c   1.000
_cell.angle_alpha   90.00
_cell.angle_beta   90.00
_cell.angle_gamma   90.00
#
_symmetry.space_group_name_H-M   'P 1'
#
loop_
_entity.id
_entity.type
_entity.pdbx_description
1 polymer ?
#
loop_
_entity_poly.entity_id
_entity_poly.type
_entity_poly.pdbx_seq_one_letter_code
_entity_poly.pdbx_strand_id
1 'polypeptide(L)'
;MKTALITGATGFIGSYLVQEFVKDHKVICLVRPGTLTLNRISEFLDDVLVVEHDIQSDLQTVSDIIGPVDIVLHAAGNPSALDSIVNPIAVIKDNVIGTANLLEFARSHSVERFVYYSSGEVFGPVAIGQDSQAEDVYNCNSPYSASKAAGEEISLSYAKAFNLPVSIVHINNTFGPKCQVNRLPTVIINNILNGTELVIHTDELGTISGRRWFHAEDVALHTRFILTHQISNCEKWNSAGYKFINNLDFAQLFASALGTELKYRLEPIADPNHKLCFSIDPGKLYNLGYIDPLSIEQRVSQTVAWYRKNPDWLK
;
A
#
# COMPACT_ATOMS: atom_id res chain seq x y z
N MET A 1 -22.13 -13.58 -8.07
CA MET A 1 -21.23 -12.63 -7.40
C MET A 1 -19.88 -13.32 -7.27
N LYS A 2 -18.79 -12.70 -7.71
CA LYS A 2 -17.44 -13.27 -7.59
C LYS A 2 -16.94 -13.21 -6.15
N THR A 3 -16.05 -14.12 -5.81
CA THR A 3 -15.42 -14.21 -4.48
C THR A 3 -14.00 -13.63 -4.52
N ALA A 4 -13.71 -12.66 -3.66
CA ALA A 4 -12.39 -12.07 -3.49
C ALA A 4 -11.77 -12.48 -2.14
N LEU A 5 -10.61 -13.13 -2.17
CA LEU A 5 -9.79 -13.42 -1.01
C LEU A 5 -8.82 -12.25 -0.80
N ILE A 6 -8.92 -11.56 0.32
CA ILE A 6 -8.06 -10.41 0.66
C ILE A 6 -7.17 -10.80 1.84
N THR A 7 -5.88 -10.88 1.61
CA THR A 7 -4.91 -11.04 2.69
C THR A 7 -4.41 -9.68 3.17
N GLY A 8 -4.04 -9.57 4.43
CA GLY A 8 -3.69 -8.28 5.01
C GLY A 8 -4.88 -7.33 5.15
N ALA A 9 -6.11 -7.86 5.18
CA ALA A 9 -7.37 -7.12 5.26
C ALA A 9 -7.45 -6.14 6.45
N THR A 10 -6.80 -6.46 7.57
CA THR A 10 -6.72 -5.61 8.77
C THR A 10 -5.61 -4.56 8.69
N GLY A 11 -4.80 -4.58 7.64
CA GLY A 11 -3.79 -3.57 7.34
C GLY A 11 -4.39 -2.27 6.82
N PHE A 12 -3.55 -1.23 6.68
CA PHE A 12 -4.01 0.08 6.21
C PHE A 12 -4.61 0.00 4.79
N ILE A 13 -3.84 -0.48 3.80
CA ILE A 13 -4.33 -0.62 2.42
C ILE A 13 -5.40 -1.72 2.33
N GLY A 14 -5.19 -2.87 2.98
CA GLY A 14 -6.12 -3.99 2.93
C GLY A 14 -7.53 -3.63 3.39
N SER A 15 -7.68 -2.75 4.36
CA SER A 15 -9.00 -2.30 4.82
C SER A 15 -9.78 -1.51 3.76
N TYR A 16 -9.09 -0.75 2.91
CA TYR A 16 -9.72 -0.06 1.78
C TYR A 16 -10.06 -1.01 0.63
N LEU A 17 -9.26 -2.07 0.46
CA LEU A 17 -9.63 -3.15 -0.46
C LEU A 17 -10.91 -3.85 0.00
N VAL A 18 -11.04 -4.15 1.31
CA VAL A 18 -12.29 -4.69 1.87
C VAL A 18 -13.44 -3.74 1.60
N GLN A 19 -13.33 -2.46 1.99
CA GLN A 19 -14.35 -1.42 1.78
C GLN A 19 -14.81 -1.33 0.33
N GLU A 20 -13.90 -1.48 -0.61
CA GLU A 20 -14.20 -1.36 -2.03
C GLU A 20 -14.86 -2.62 -2.58
N PHE A 21 -14.33 -3.79 -2.22
CA PHE A 21 -14.76 -5.06 -2.82
C PHE A 21 -16.04 -5.63 -2.22
N VAL A 22 -16.40 -5.31 -0.97
CA VAL A 22 -17.70 -5.72 -0.38
C VAL A 22 -18.91 -5.17 -1.15
N LYS A 23 -18.73 -4.13 -1.96
CA LYS A 23 -19.81 -3.50 -2.73
C LYS A 23 -20.44 -4.46 -3.74
N ASP A 24 -19.68 -5.41 -4.28
CA ASP A 24 -20.13 -6.29 -5.37
C ASP A 24 -19.46 -7.68 -5.41
N HIS A 25 -18.64 -8.01 -4.40
CA HIS A 25 -18.00 -9.32 -4.26
C HIS A 25 -18.37 -9.95 -2.91
N LYS A 26 -18.37 -11.29 -2.84
CA LYS A 26 -18.22 -11.99 -1.58
C LYS A 26 -16.76 -11.84 -1.13
N VAL A 27 -16.54 -11.23 0.02
CA VAL A 27 -15.18 -10.96 0.52
C VAL A 27 -14.82 -11.93 1.62
N ILE A 28 -13.64 -12.52 1.49
CA ILE A 28 -13.00 -13.37 2.50
C ILE A 28 -11.73 -12.64 2.96
N CYS A 29 -11.67 -12.35 4.25
CA CYS A 29 -10.53 -11.69 4.88
C CYS A 29 -9.63 -12.75 5.54
N LEU A 30 -8.47 -13.03 4.94
CA LEU A 30 -7.47 -13.89 5.57
C LEU A 30 -6.64 -13.06 6.54
N VAL A 31 -6.71 -13.37 7.83
CA VAL A 31 -6.04 -12.62 8.89
C VAL A 31 -5.10 -13.52 9.68
N ARG A 32 -4.00 -12.96 10.21
CA ARG A 32 -3.06 -13.73 11.03
C ARG A 32 -3.74 -14.18 12.31
N PRO A 33 -3.53 -15.43 12.76
CA PRO A 33 -4.07 -15.94 14.03
C PRO A 33 -3.71 -15.03 15.21
N GLY A 34 -4.67 -14.80 16.09
CA GLY A 34 -4.49 -13.92 17.23
C GLY A 34 -4.46 -12.42 16.88
N THR A 35 -4.87 -12.03 15.69
CA THR A 35 -5.11 -10.61 15.36
C THR A 35 -6.21 -10.07 16.26
N LEU A 36 -5.81 -9.35 17.32
CA LEU A 36 -6.71 -8.84 18.36
C LEU A 36 -7.59 -7.69 17.91
N THR A 37 -7.20 -7.00 16.81
CA THR A 37 -7.91 -5.79 16.38
C THR A 37 -8.36 -5.90 14.93
N LEU A 38 -9.67 -5.95 14.74
CA LEU A 38 -10.32 -5.82 13.44
C LEU A 38 -10.80 -4.36 13.19
N ASN A 39 -10.27 -3.40 13.95
CA ASN A 39 -10.78 -2.02 14.01
C ASN A 39 -10.86 -1.35 12.65
N ARG A 40 -9.93 -1.65 11.73
CA ARG A 40 -9.95 -1.05 10.39
C ARG A 40 -11.08 -1.56 9.50
N ILE A 41 -11.60 -2.75 9.78
CA ILE A 41 -12.68 -3.39 9.00
C ILE A 41 -13.94 -3.61 9.84
N SER A 42 -14.03 -3.03 11.04
CA SER A 42 -15.15 -3.25 11.96
C SER A 42 -16.52 -2.93 11.37
N GLU A 43 -16.58 -1.99 10.45
CA GLU A 43 -17.81 -1.57 9.75
C GLU A 43 -18.31 -2.63 8.75
N PHE A 44 -17.46 -3.61 8.39
CA PHE A 44 -17.75 -4.60 7.34
C PHE A 44 -17.80 -6.04 7.85
N LEU A 45 -17.71 -6.27 9.19
CA LEU A 45 -17.62 -7.61 9.76
C LEU A 45 -18.85 -8.48 9.45
N ASP A 46 -20.01 -7.89 9.30
CA ASP A 46 -21.25 -8.60 8.94
C ASP A 46 -21.31 -8.93 7.42
N ASP A 47 -20.46 -8.29 6.60
CA ASP A 47 -20.44 -8.41 5.15
C ASP A 47 -19.30 -9.31 4.64
N VAL A 48 -18.39 -9.76 5.54
CA VAL A 48 -17.19 -10.52 5.16
C VAL A 48 -17.07 -11.83 5.94
N LEU A 49 -16.43 -12.81 5.33
CA LEU A 49 -15.97 -14.01 6.05
C LEU A 49 -14.54 -13.76 6.54
N VAL A 50 -14.34 -13.77 7.86
CA VAL A 50 -13.01 -13.69 8.47
C VAL A 50 -12.47 -15.11 8.70
N VAL A 51 -11.29 -15.41 8.14
CA VAL A 51 -10.59 -16.68 8.30
C VAL A 51 -9.22 -16.42 8.93
N GLU A 52 -8.96 -17.01 10.07
CA GLU A 52 -7.66 -16.93 10.72
C GLU A 52 -6.70 -17.98 10.14
N HIS A 53 -5.60 -17.53 9.56
CA HIS A 53 -4.53 -18.38 9.05
C HIS A 53 -3.23 -17.61 8.88
N ASP A 54 -2.09 -18.25 9.19
CA ASP A 54 -0.77 -17.70 8.91
C ASP A 54 -0.37 -18.02 7.47
N ILE A 55 -0.15 -16.99 6.66
CA ILE A 55 0.27 -17.14 5.26
C ILE A 55 1.61 -17.89 5.10
N GLN A 56 2.44 -17.96 6.14
CA GLN A 56 3.66 -18.77 6.13
C GLN A 56 3.38 -20.29 6.14
N SER A 57 2.15 -20.67 6.46
CA SER A 57 1.69 -22.07 6.48
C SER A 57 0.92 -22.42 5.21
N ASP A 58 0.79 -23.70 4.93
CA ASP A 58 0.04 -24.19 3.76
C ASP A 58 -1.46 -23.84 3.89
N LEU A 59 -1.98 -23.09 2.91
CA LEU A 59 -3.38 -22.67 2.87
C LEU A 59 -4.34 -23.83 2.56
N GLN A 60 -3.85 -24.99 2.15
CA GLN A 60 -4.70 -26.15 1.92
C GLN A 60 -5.47 -26.56 3.19
N THR A 61 -4.91 -26.27 4.36
CA THR A 61 -5.54 -26.58 5.67
C THR A 61 -6.82 -25.77 5.93
N VAL A 62 -7.03 -24.65 5.24
CA VAL A 62 -8.21 -23.78 5.36
C VAL A 62 -9.00 -23.67 4.06
N SER A 63 -8.61 -24.41 3.03
CA SER A 63 -9.23 -24.35 1.69
C SER A 63 -10.73 -24.66 1.73
N ASP A 64 -11.16 -25.63 2.54
CA ASP A 64 -12.58 -26.00 2.68
C ASP A 64 -13.42 -24.88 3.33
N ILE A 65 -12.79 -24.08 4.21
CA ILE A 65 -13.44 -22.93 4.86
C ILE A 65 -13.53 -21.77 3.87
N ILE A 66 -12.47 -21.54 3.12
CA ILE A 66 -12.39 -20.48 2.12
C ILE A 66 -13.34 -20.78 0.94
N GLY A 67 -13.35 -22.02 0.47
CA GLY A 67 -14.12 -22.44 -0.70
C GLY A 67 -13.59 -21.83 -2.01
N PRO A 68 -14.41 -21.79 -3.07
CA PRO A 68 -14.01 -21.24 -4.37
C PRO A 68 -13.70 -19.76 -4.31
N VAL A 69 -12.57 -19.36 -4.93
CA VAL A 69 -12.07 -17.98 -5.01
C VAL A 69 -11.83 -17.60 -6.47
N ASP A 70 -12.38 -16.47 -6.89
CA ASP A 70 -12.17 -15.95 -8.24
C ASP A 70 -10.96 -14.98 -8.28
N ILE A 71 -10.76 -14.18 -7.22
CA ILE A 71 -9.74 -13.14 -7.17
C ILE A 71 -8.97 -13.22 -5.86
N VAL A 72 -7.65 -13.16 -5.92
CA VAL A 72 -6.78 -13.00 -4.74
C VAL A 72 -6.18 -11.61 -4.75
N LEU A 73 -6.39 -10.84 -3.68
CA LEU A 73 -5.75 -9.55 -3.43
C LEU A 73 -4.74 -9.70 -2.30
N HIS A 74 -3.46 -9.88 -2.65
CA HIS A 74 -2.41 -10.22 -1.69
C HIS A 74 -1.70 -8.97 -1.17
N ALA A 75 -2.28 -8.35 -0.11
CA ALA A 75 -1.72 -7.19 0.58
C ALA A 75 -1.07 -7.54 1.95
N ALA A 76 -1.07 -8.81 2.34
CA ALA A 76 -0.37 -9.25 3.54
C ALA A 76 1.15 -9.20 3.34
N GLY A 77 1.85 -8.93 4.42
CA GLY A 77 3.30 -8.87 4.49
C GLY A 77 3.76 -7.89 5.56
N ASN A 78 5.04 -7.89 5.86
CA ASN A 78 5.64 -6.87 6.72
C ASN A 78 6.06 -5.66 5.87
N PRO A 79 5.47 -4.46 6.07
CA PRO A 79 5.72 -3.27 5.24
C PRO A 79 6.85 -2.39 5.78
N SER A 80 7.62 -2.83 6.77
CA SER A 80 8.59 -2.00 7.48
C SER A 80 10.02 -2.25 7.01
N ALA A 81 10.61 -1.25 6.36
CA ALA A 81 12.04 -1.28 6.06
C ALA A 81 12.90 -1.33 7.34
N LEU A 82 12.49 -0.62 8.40
CA LEU A 82 13.20 -0.62 9.69
C LEU A 82 13.16 -2.01 10.35
N ASP A 83 11.99 -2.67 10.39
CA ASP A 83 11.90 -4.02 10.96
C ASP A 83 12.76 -5.01 10.16
N SER A 84 12.90 -4.78 8.85
CA SER A 84 13.72 -5.64 8.00
C SER A 84 15.23 -5.52 8.30
N ILE A 85 15.67 -4.41 8.86
CA ILE A 85 17.05 -4.25 9.34
C ILE A 85 17.25 -5.00 10.67
N VAL A 86 16.24 -4.94 11.55
CA VAL A 86 16.31 -5.57 12.90
C VAL A 86 16.07 -7.08 12.82
N ASN A 87 15.09 -7.51 12.00
CA ASN A 87 14.71 -8.92 11.89
C ASN A 87 14.44 -9.33 10.43
N PRO A 88 15.48 -9.40 9.59
CA PRO A 88 15.32 -9.67 8.16
C PRO A 88 14.65 -11.00 7.85
N ILE A 89 14.94 -12.05 8.64
CA ILE A 89 14.40 -13.38 8.38
C ILE A 89 12.89 -13.42 8.56
N ALA A 90 12.33 -12.74 9.56
CA ALA A 90 10.88 -12.66 9.74
C ALA A 90 10.21 -11.97 8.56
N VAL A 91 10.79 -10.85 8.08
CA VAL A 91 10.28 -10.12 6.92
C VAL A 91 10.34 -10.97 5.65
N ILE A 92 11.42 -11.72 5.43
CA ILE A 92 11.55 -12.65 4.29
C ILE A 92 10.49 -13.75 4.38
N LYS A 93 10.27 -14.35 5.53
CA LYS A 93 9.22 -15.37 5.70
C LYS A 93 7.84 -14.83 5.38
N ASP A 94 7.48 -13.68 5.92
CA ASP A 94 6.20 -13.03 5.63
C ASP A 94 6.04 -12.71 4.13
N ASN A 95 7.02 -12.03 3.54
CA ASN A 95 6.88 -11.45 2.21
C ASN A 95 7.21 -12.43 1.07
N VAL A 96 8.04 -13.43 1.29
CA VAL A 96 8.48 -14.37 0.25
C VAL A 96 7.75 -15.71 0.40
N ILE A 97 7.87 -16.38 1.56
CA ILE A 97 7.24 -17.68 1.77
C ILE A 97 5.70 -17.53 1.78
N GLY A 98 5.19 -16.49 2.47
CA GLY A 98 3.76 -16.20 2.47
C GLY A 98 3.21 -15.97 1.07
N THR A 99 3.95 -15.24 0.21
CA THR A 99 3.56 -15.03 -1.20
C THR A 99 3.57 -16.34 -1.99
N ALA A 100 4.61 -17.17 -1.82
CA ALA A 100 4.69 -18.46 -2.51
C ALA A 100 3.52 -19.40 -2.15
N ASN A 101 3.16 -19.47 -0.88
CA ASN A 101 2.01 -20.28 -0.42
C ASN A 101 0.68 -19.80 -1.03
N LEU A 102 0.48 -18.48 -1.12
CA LEU A 102 -0.73 -17.92 -1.74
C LEU A 102 -0.78 -18.12 -3.25
N LEU A 103 0.36 -18.06 -3.93
CA LEU A 103 0.44 -18.38 -5.35
C LEU A 103 0.12 -19.85 -5.61
N GLU A 104 0.61 -20.76 -4.77
CA GLU A 104 0.30 -22.19 -4.87
C GLU A 104 -1.19 -22.47 -4.60
N PHE A 105 -1.77 -21.80 -3.59
CA PHE A 105 -3.22 -21.82 -3.37
C PHE A 105 -3.97 -21.32 -4.61
N ALA A 106 -3.60 -20.16 -5.16
CA ALA A 106 -4.25 -19.59 -6.33
C ALA A 106 -4.17 -20.51 -7.55
N ARG A 107 -3.02 -21.15 -7.77
CA ARG A 107 -2.81 -22.14 -8.84
C ARG A 107 -3.71 -23.35 -8.69
N SER A 108 -3.76 -23.94 -7.48
CA SER A 108 -4.52 -25.17 -7.19
C SER A 108 -6.03 -24.95 -7.24
N HIS A 109 -6.50 -23.71 -7.03
CA HIS A 109 -7.92 -23.33 -7.05
C HIS A 109 -8.33 -22.66 -8.36
N SER A 110 -7.45 -22.61 -9.36
CA SER A 110 -7.72 -22.00 -10.67
C SER A 110 -8.25 -20.56 -10.57
N VAL A 111 -7.63 -19.75 -9.70
CA VAL A 111 -8.01 -18.35 -9.47
C VAL A 111 -7.88 -17.55 -10.77
N GLU A 112 -8.90 -16.76 -11.09
CA GLU A 112 -8.94 -15.99 -12.35
C GLU A 112 -8.00 -14.79 -12.35
N ARG A 113 -7.72 -14.20 -11.19
CA ARG A 113 -6.86 -13.01 -11.02
C ARG A 113 -6.11 -13.06 -9.69
N PHE A 114 -4.82 -12.86 -9.75
CA PHE A 114 -3.96 -12.69 -8.57
C PHE A 114 -3.31 -11.32 -8.61
N VAL A 115 -3.58 -10.48 -7.61
CA VAL A 115 -2.96 -9.15 -7.48
C VAL A 115 -1.94 -9.19 -6.34
N TYR A 116 -0.67 -8.99 -6.67
CA TYR A 116 0.41 -8.85 -5.71
C TYR A 116 0.71 -7.37 -5.46
N TYR A 117 0.53 -6.93 -4.23
CA TYR A 117 0.89 -5.55 -3.85
C TYR A 117 2.35 -5.48 -3.44
N SER A 118 3.14 -4.90 -4.32
CA SER A 118 4.56 -4.64 -4.12
C SER A 118 4.80 -3.22 -3.59
N SER A 119 6.00 -2.74 -3.72
CA SER A 119 6.43 -1.43 -3.24
C SER A 119 7.31 -0.73 -4.29
N GLY A 120 7.17 0.58 -4.43
CA GLY A 120 8.11 1.38 -5.21
C GLY A 120 9.55 1.35 -4.69
N GLU A 121 9.77 0.88 -3.45
CA GLU A 121 11.11 0.72 -2.89
C GLU A 121 11.95 -0.37 -3.58
N VAL A 122 11.35 -1.25 -4.38
CA VAL A 122 12.07 -2.26 -5.17
C VAL A 122 13.01 -1.63 -6.20
N PHE A 123 12.68 -0.44 -6.70
CA PHE A 123 13.48 0.31 -7.66
C PHE A 123 14.61 1.14 -7.02
N GLY A 124 14.65 1.18 -5.68
CA GLY A 124 15.57 2.05 -4.95
C GLY A 124 15.19 3.54 -5.03
N PRO A 125 16.01 4.39 -4.40
CA PRO A 125 15.77 5.82 -4.42
C PRO A 125 16.13 6.45 -5.77
N VAL A 126 15.36 7.46 -6.16
CA VAL A 126 15.59 8.27 -7.37
C VAL A 126 15.82 9.74 -7.02
N ALA A 127 16.44 10.49 -7.91
CA ALA A 127 16.59 11.94 -7.75
C ALA A 127 15.20 12.62 -7.76
N ILE A 128 15.09 13.76 -7.06
CA ILE A 128 13.86 14.57 -7.08
C ILE A 128 13.55 15.00 -8.51
N GLY A 129 12.32 14.76 -8.94
CA GLY A 129 11.87 15.02 -10.31
C GLY A 129 12.07 13.83 -11.27
N GLN A 130 12.59 12.70 -10.77
CA GLN A 130 12.64 11.44 -11.51
C GLN A 130 11.66 10.44 -10.92
N ASP A 131 11.15 9.56 -11.78
CA ASP A 131 10.24 8.49 -11.40
C ASP A 131 10.70 7.17 -12.00
N SER A 132 10.56 6.09 -11.23
CA SER A 132 10.79 4.74 -11.75
C SER A 132 9.57 4.24 -12.53
N GLN A 133 9.84 3.57 -13.65
CA GLN A 133 8.81 2.89 -14.43
C GLN A 133 8.50 1.52 -13.83
N ALA A 134 7.34 0.97 -14.15
CA ALA A 134 6.94 -0.33 -13.60
C ALA A 134 7.83 -1.50 -14.06
N GLU A 135 8.52 -1.33 -15.18
CA GLU A 135 9.40 -2.33 -15.79
C GLU A 135 10.89 -2.07 -15.52
N ASP A 136 11.22 -1.07 -14.70
CA ASP A 136 12.61 -0.76 -14.39
C ASP A 136 13.29 -1.89 -13.63
N VAL A 137 14.61 -1.93 -13.70
CA VAL A 137 15.43 -2.91 -13.00
C VAL A 137 15.39 -2.65 -11.49
N TYR A 138 15.27 -3.71 -10.71
CA TYR A 138 15.33 -3.61 -9.25
C TYR A 138 16.66 -3.08 -8.75
N ASN A 139 16.61 -2.17 -7.81
CA ASN A 139 17.74 -1.58 -7.12
C ASN A 139 17.47 -1.52 -5.60
N CYS A 140 17.22 -2.70 -5.02
CA CYS A 140 16.82 -2.84 -3.62
C CYS A 140 17.92 -2.39 -2.66
N ASN A 141 17.57 -1.57 -1.67
CA ASN A 141 18.51 -1.03 -0.68
C ASN A 141 18.23 -1.51 0.75
N SER A 142 17.27 -2.40 0.95
CA SER A 142 16.90 -2.99 2.24
C SER A 142 16.44 -4.43 2.09
N PRO A 143 16.51 -5.28 3.15
CA PRO A 143 15.91 -6.61 3.12
C PRO A 143 14.40 -6.57 2.83
N TYR A 144 13.70 -5.52 3.24
CA TYR A 144 12.30 -5.30 2.89
C TYR A 144 12.10 -5.18 1.37
N SER A 145 12.77 -4.21 0.73
CA SER A 145 12.63 -4.02 -0.71
C SER A 145 13.07 -5.26 -1.50
N ALA A 146 14.14 -5.94 -1.06
CA ALA A 146 14.58 -7.20 -1.64
C ALA A 146 13.53 -8.32 -1.49
N SER A 147 12.85 -8.41 -0.33
CA SER A 147 11.78 -9.39 -0.12
C SER A 147 10.56 -9.11 -0.99
N LYS A 148 10.23 -7.83 -1.23
CA LYS A 148 9.13 -7.45 -2.14
C LYS A 148 9.48 -7.79 -3.59
N ALA A 149 10.70 -7.48 -4.05
CA ALA A 149 11.18 -7.87 -5.38
C ALA A 149 11.21 -9.40 -5.57
N ALA A 150 11.62 -10.16 -4.55
CA ALA A 150 11.57 -11.62 -4.60
C ALA A 150 10.12 -12.14 -4.73
N GLY A 151 9.16 -11.54 -4.02
CA GLY A 151 7.73 -11.86 -4.17
C GLY A 151 7.21 -11.57 -5.58
N GLU A 152 7.68 -10.48 -6.22
CA GLU A 152 7.38 -10.18 -7.62
C GLU A 152 7.92 -11.27 -8.56
N GLU A 153 9.20 -11.62 -8.44
CA GLU A 153 9.82 -12.62 -9.31
C GLU A 153 9.17 -14.01 -9.18
N ILE A 154 8.79 -14.40 -7.95
CA ILE A 154 8.02 -15.63 -7.75
C ILE A 154 6.66 -15.52 -8.43
N SER A 155 5.95 -14.40 -8.28
CA SER A 155 4.65 -14.17 -8.93
C SER A 155 4.75 -14.22 -10.46
N LEU A 156 5.79 -13.59 -11.04
CA LEU A 156 6.09 -13.66 -12.48
C LEU A 156 6.38 -15.09 -12.95
N SER A 157 7.08 -15.88 -12.12
CA SER A 157 7.39 -17.27 -12.45
C SER A 157 6.13 -18.14 -12.51
N TYR A 158 5.17 -17.92 -11.59
CA TYR A 158 3.87 -18.62 -11.62
C TYR A 158 3.03 -18.21 -12.81
N ALA A 159 3.03 -16.94 -13.19
CA ALA A 159 2.35 -16.48 -14.40
C ALA A 159 2.90 -17.18 -15.65
N LYS A 160 4.22 -17.30 -15.77
CA LYS A 160 4.89 -17.93 -16.93
C LYS A 160 4.78 -19.45 -16.92
N ALA A 161 5.01 -20.10 -15.78
CA ALA A 161 5.07 -21.55 -15.70
C ALA A 161 3.68 -22.21 -15.67
N PHE A 162 2.70 -21.57 -15.03
CA PHE A 162 1.38 -22.14 -14.76
C PHE A 162 0.23 -21.37 -15.40
N ASN A 163 0.55 -20.33 -16.17
CA ASN A 163 -0.46 -19.47 -16.82
C ASN A 163 -1.43 -18.80 -15.81
N LEU A 164 -0.98 -18.56 -14.57
CA LEU A 164 -1.77 -17.86 -13.56
C LEU A 164 -1.82 -16.38 -13.91
N PRO A 165 -3.01 -15.75 -14.04
CA PRO A 165 -3.11 -14.33 -14.35
C PRO A 165 -2.69 -13.46 -13.16
N VAL A 166 -1.53 -12.80 -13.24
CA VAL A 166 -0.94 -12.00 -12.16
C VAL A 166 -0.87 -10.53 -12.54
N SER A 167 -1.29 -9.66 -11.65
CA SER A 167 -0.96 -8.22 -11.67
C SER A 167 -0.02 -7.89 -10.52
N ILE A 168 1.10 -7.26 -10.80
CA ILE A 168 1.99 -6.68 -9.80
C ILE A 168 1.67 -5.20 -9.70
N VAL A 169 1.37 -4.73 -8.49
CA VAL A 169 1.02 -3.33 -8.24
C VAL A 169 2.03 -2.73 -7.26
N HIS A 170 2.93 -1.91 -7.77
CA HIS A 170 3.84 -1.14 -6.92
C HIS A 170 3.06 0.01 -6.29
N ILE A 171 3.20 0.13 -4.97
CA ILE A 171 2.55 1.19 -4.20
C ILE A 171 3.62 2.07 -3.59
N ASN A 172 3.38 3.36 -3.62
CA ASN A 172 4.18 4.35 -2.92
C ASN A 172 3.45 4.90 -1.69
N ASN A 173 3.95 5.98 -1.13
CA ASN A 173 3.47 6.54 0.12
C ASN A 173 1.99 6.96 0.06
N THR A 174 1.17 6.27 0.81
CA THR A 174 -0.26 6.52 0.94
C THR A 174 -0.61 7.27 2.21
N PHE A 175 -1.73 7.99 2.19
CA PHE A 175 -2.34 8.64 3.36
C PHE A 175 -3.84 8.35 3.40
N GLY A 176 -4.48 8.71 4.50
CA GLY A 176 -5.92 8.55 4.67
C GLY A 176 -6.32 8.21 6.10
N PRO A 177 -7.61 8.10 6.39
CA PRO A 177 -8.13 7.56 7.64
C PRO A 177 -7.51 6.23 8.04
N LYS A 178 -7.35 6.00 9.34
CA LYS A 178 -6.81 4.74 9.91
C LYS A 178 -5.32 4.46 9.55
N CYS A 179 -4.56 5.49 9.09
CA CYS A 179 -3.12 5.38 8.87
C CYS A 179 -2.37 5.19 10.21
N GLN A 180 -1.19 4.57 10.18
CA GLN A 180 -0.36 4.38 11.38
C GLN A 180 0.11 5.73 11.95
N VAL A 181 0.14 5.83 13.28
CA VAL A 181 0.44 7.08 14.02
C VAL A 181 1.83 7.65 13.80
N ASN A 182 2.79 6.82 13.39
CA ASN A 182 4.19 7.21 13.14
C ASN A 182 4.49 7.57 11.68
N ARG A 183 3.49 7.61 10.81
CA ARG A 183 3.66 8.01 9.42
C ARG A 183 3.49 9.52 9.26
N LEU A 184 4.22 10.12 8.30
CA LEU A 184 4.23 11.56 8.10
C LEU A 184 2.82 12.20 8.06
N PRO A 185 1.80 11.65 7.37
CA PRO A 185 0.46 12.26 7.36
C PRO A 185 -0.17 12.38 8.76
N THR A 186 -0.06 11.35 9.58
CA THR A 186 -0.59 11.35 10.96
C THR A 186 0.23 12.23 11.89
N VAL A 187 1.55 12.26 11.71
CA VAL A 187 2.44 13.18 12.43
C VAL A 187 2.08 14.63 12.11
N ILE A 188 1.84 14.98 10.86
CA ILE A 188 1.39 16.32 10.45
C ILE A 188 0.09 16.69 11.15
N ILE A 189 -0.94 15.84 11.06
CA ILE A 189 -2.25 16.10 11.69
C ILE A 189 -2.09 16.29 13.18
N ASN A 190 -1.33 15.41 13.84
CA ASN A 190 -1.15 15.46 15.30
C ASN A 190 -0.43 16.74 15.75
N ASN A 191 0.65 17.16 15.05
CA ASN A 191 1.33 18.41 15.34
C ASN A 191 0.41 19.63 15.16
N ILE A 192 -0.34 19.68 14.07
CA ILE A 192 -1.26 20.80 13.81
C ILE A 192 -2.35 20.87 14.89
N LEU A 193 -2.98 19.74 15.24
CA LEU A 193 -4.05 19.70 16.26
C LEU A 193 -3.55 20.08 17.67
N ASN A 194 -2.30 19.73 18.00
CA ASN A 194 -1.69 20.07 19.27
C ASN A 194 -1.00 21.46 19.27
N GLY A 195 -0.98 22.16 18.13
CA GLY A 195 -0.31 23.45 18.00
C GLY A 195 1.21 23.38 18.16
N THR A 196 1.80 22.20 18.00
CA THR A 196 3.24 21.95 18.08
C THR A 196 3.92 22.17 16.74
N GLU A 197 5.22 22.40 16.78
CA GLU A 197 6.04 22.65 15.59
C GLU A 197 6.36 21.35 14.86
N LEU A 198 6.11 21.30 13.56
CA LEU A 198 6.46 20.19 12.68
C LEU A 198 7.91 20.34 12.20
N VAL A 199 8.73 19.30 12.38
CA VAL A 199 10.07 19.26 11.78
C VAL A 199 9.98 18.76 10.36
N ILE A 200 10.44 19.57 9.41
CA ILE A 200 10.60 19.21 8.01
C ILE A 200 12.10 19.07 7.71
N HIS A 201 12.51 17.86 7.42
CA HIS A 201 13.91 17.60 7.09
C HIS A 201 14.28 18.10 5.69
N THR A 202 15.49 18.67 5.61
CA THR A 202 16.11 19.10 4.34
C THR A 202 17.48 18.43 4.20
N ASP A 203 18.02 18.46 2.99
CA ASP A 203 19.46 18.23 2.81
C ASP A 203 20.27 19.48 3.23
N GLU A 204 21.60 19.39 3.12
CA GLU A 204 22.52 20.48 3.43
C GLU A 204 22.33 21.74 2.57
N LEU A 205 21.70 21.60 1.38
CA LEU A 205 21.37 22.70 0.48
C LEU A 205 19.96 23.25 0.69
N GLY A 206 19.22 22.76 1.70
CA GLY A 206 17.86 23.18 2.00
C GLY A 206 16.79 22.52 1.10
N THR A 207 17.13 21.48 0.33
CA THR A 207 16.18 20.80 -0.53
C THR A 207 15.23 19.92 0.31
N ILE A 208 13.94 20.08 0.11
CA ILE A 208 12.90 19.30 0.79
C ILE A 208 12.52 18.11 -0.10
N SER A 209 12.61 16.90 0.45
CA SER A 209 12.13 15.69 -0.22
C SER A 209 10.61 15.68 -0.34
N GLY A 210 10.10 14.88 -1.24
CA GLY A 210 8.66 14.74 -1.47
C GLY A 210 8.27 13.38 -2.00
N ARG A 211 7.02 13.22 -2.32
CA ARG A 211 6.43 11.97 -2.80
C ARG A 211 5.31 12.24 -3.80
N ARG A 212 4.94 11.23 -4.57
CA ARG A 212 3.66 11.16 -5.26
C ARG A 212 2.59 10.65 -4.27
N TRP A 213 2.19 11.55 -3.37
CA TRP A 213 1.20 11.25 -2.34
C TRP A 213 -0.17 10.93 -2.96
N PHE A 214 -0.81 9.88 -2.48
CA PHE A 214 -2.18 9.55 -2.88
C PHE A 214 -2.95 8.85 -1.75
N HIS A 215 -4.26 8.87 -1.83
CA HIS A 215 -5.11 8.34 -0.78
C HIS A 215 -5.17 6.81 -0.84
N ALA A 216 -5.25 6.13 0.32
CA ALA A 216 -5.28 4.67 0.36
C ALA A 216 -6.53 4.07 -0.31
N GLU A 217 -7.65 4.79 -0.36
CA GLU A 217 -8.82 4.40 -1.14
C GLU A 217 -8.53 4.36 -2.64
N ASP A 218 -7.66 5.25 -3.14
CA ASP A 218 -7.31 5.28 -4.56
C ASP A 218 -6.52 4.02 -4.97
N VAL A 219 -5.80 3.37 -4.02
CA VAL A 219 -5.20 2.04 -4.28
C VAL A 219 -6.27 1.01 -4.65
N ALA A 220 -7.39 0.99 -3.93
CA ALA A 220 -8.48 0.06 -4.22
C ALA A 220 -9.17 0.38 -5.57
N LEU A 221 -9.33 1.66 -5.89
CA LEU A 221 -9.88 2.10 -7.17
C LEU A 221 -8.93 1.80 -8.34
N HIS A 222 -7.62 2.03 -8.18
CA HIS A 222 -6.61 1.58 -9.15
C HIS A 222 -6.66 0.06 -9.36
N THR A 223 -6.83 -0.71 -8.27
CA THR A 223 -6.97 -2.17 -8.37
C THR A 223 -8.17 -2.57 -9.21
N ARG A 224 -9.32 -1.94 -9.02
CA ARG A 224 -10.51 -2.14 -9.85
C ARG A 224 -10.23 -1.87 -11.32
N PHE A 225 -9.61 -0.74 -11.60
CA PHE A 225 -9.24 -0.37 -12.96
C PHE A 225 -8.28 -1.40 -13.58
N ILE A 226 -7.24 -1.81 -12.87
CA ILE A 226 -6.27 -2.81 -13.30
C ILE A 226 -6.96 -4.14 -13.63
N LEU A 227 -7.85 -4.63 -12.78
CA LEU A 227 -8.56 -5.89 -13.00
C LEU A 227 -9.41 -5.89 -14.28
N THR A 228 -9.87 -4.73 -14.74
CA THR A 228 -10.67 -4.59 -15.96
C THR A 228 -9.84 -4.29 -17.21
N HIS A 229 -8.59 -3.82 -17.06
CA HIS A 229 -7.74 -3.38 -18.18
C HIS A 229 -6.51 -4.27 -18.41
N GLN A 230 -6.26 -5.26 -17.56
CA GLN A 230 -5.18 -6.21 -17.79
C GLN A 230 -5.48 -7.08 -19.01
N ILE A 231 -4.58 -7.06 -19.99
CA ILE A 231 -4.72 -7.77 -21.27
C ILE A 231 -3.78 -8.99 -21.38
N SER A 232 -2.76 -9.08 -20.56
CA SER A 232 -1.80 -10.20 -20.54
C SER A 232 -1.86 -10.97 -19.22
N ASN A 233 -1.31 -12.18 -19.20
CA ASN A 233 -1.26 -13.00 -17.99
C ASN A 233 -0.33 -12.45 -16.91
N CYS A 234 0.53 -11.48 -17.24
CA CYS A 234 1.37 -10.82 -16.27
C CYS A 234 1.59 -9.37 -16.66
N GLU A 235 1.23 -8.47 -15.78
CA GLU A 235 1.46 -7.03 -15.96
C GLU A 235 1.92 -6.37 -14.68
N LYS A 236 2.83 -5.40 -14.83
CA LYS A 236 3.27 -4.51 -13.75
C LYS A 236 2.59 -3.15 -13.87
N TRP A 237 2.26 -2.59 -12.72
CA TRP A 237 1.54 -1.33 -12.59
C TRP A 237 2.10 -0.50 -11.46
N ASN A 238 2.27 0.79 -11.70
CA ASN A 238 2.59 1.75 -10.65
C ASN A 238 1.32 2.43 -10.16
N SER A 239 1.02 2.32 -8.87
CA SER A 239 -0.10 2.95 -8.19
C SER A 239 0.42 4.06 -7.29
N ALA A 240 0.29 5.30 -7.74
CA ALA A 240 0.77 6.50 -7.08
C ALA A 240 -0.06 7.73 -7.49
N GLY A 241 0.08 8.83 -6.75
CA GLY A 241 -0.55 10.10 -7.11
C GLY A 241 0.02 10.68 -8.39
N TYR A 242 -0.82 11.36 -9.16
CA TYR A 242 -0.42 11.95 -10.43
C TYR A 242 0.70 13.00 -10.27
N LYS A 243 0.65 13.80 -9.19
CA LYS A 243 1.61 14.89 -8.95
C LYS A 243 2.62 14.52 -7.86
N PHE A 244 3.88 14.90 -8.09
CA PHE A 244 4.88 14.95 -7.03
C PHE A 244 4.63 16.18 -6.14
N ILE A 245 4.67 16.00 -4.82
CA ILE A 245 4.45 17.08 -3.83
C ILE A 245 5.54 16.94 -2.77
N ASN A 246 6.27 18.02 -2.48
CA ASN A 246 7.25 18.01 -1.40
C ASN A 246 6.57 17.93 -0.03
N ASN A 247 7.32 17.52 0.99
CA ASN A 247 6.74 17.26 2.31
C ASN A 247 6.19 18.51 3.00
N LEU A 248 6.73 19.70 2.70
CA LEU A 248 6.23 20.95 3.27
C LEU A 248 4.91 21.34 2.60
N ASP A 249 4.83 21.33 1.26
CA ASP A 249 3.60 21.64 0.54
C ASP A 249 2.49 20.63 0.92
N PHE A 250 2.85 19.36 1.09
CA PHE A 250 1.92 18.35 1.56
C PHE A 250 1.40 18.66 2.97
N ALA A 251 2.28 19.08 3.90
CA ALA A 251 1.85 19.49 5.25
C ALA A 251 0.96 20.75 5.22
N GLN A 252 1.22 21.69 4.31
CA GLN A 252 0.40 22.89 4.13
C GLN A 252 -1.03 22.56 3.65
N LEU A 253 -1.22 21.49 2.84
CA LEU A 253 -2.55 21.02 2.48
C LEU A 253 -3.37 20.64 3.72
N PHE A 254 -2.76 19.95 4.70
CA PHE A 254 -3.43 19.59 5.95
C PHE A 254 -3.74 20.81 6.82
N ALA A 255 -2.82 21.75 6.92
CA ALA A 255 -3.03 22.99 7.66
C ALA A 255 -4.18 23.80 7.07
N SER A 256 -4.22 23.93 5.74
CA SER A 256 -5.31 24.59 5.01
C SER A 256 -6.65 23.91 5.25
N ALA A 257 -6.70 22.56 5.19
CA ALA A 257 -7.91 21.79 5.46
C ALA A 257 -8.39 21.88 6.91
N LEU A 258 -7.47 22.13 7.85
CA LEU A 258 -7.75 22.38 9.27
C LEU A 258 -8.15 23.84 9.56
N GLY A 259 -7.95 24.72 8.60
CA GLY A 259 -8.22 26.16 8.75
C GLY A 259 -7.24 26.86 9.69
N THR A 260 -5.99 26.42 9.73
CA THR A 260 -4.96 26.95 10.62
C THR A 260 -3.63 27.16 9.89
N GLU A 261 -2.74 27.94 10.49
CA GLU A 261 -1.39 28.11 9.98
C GLU A 261 -0.49 26.94 10.42
N LEU A 262 0.37 26.46 9.54
CA LEU A 262 1.36 25.43 9.83
C LEU A 262 2.55 26.04 10.60
N LYS A 263 2.77 25.57 11.81
CA LYS A 263 4.01 25.85 12.55
C LYS A 263 5.05 24.80 12.17
N TYR A 264 6.16 25.21 11.59
CA TYR A 264 7.20 24.29 11.18
C TYR A 264 8.59 24.90 11.30
N ARG A 265 9.61 24.04 11.37
CA ARG A 265 11.00 24.42 11.17
C ARG A 265 11.66 23.47 10.18
N LEU A 266 12.60 24.01 9.43
CA LEU A 266 13.47 23.24 8.56
C LEU A 266 14.68 22.76 9.35
N GLU A 267 15.02 21.46 9.22
CA GLU A 267 16.15 20.86 9.90
C GLU A 267 17.00 20.07 8.92
N PRO A 268 18.22 20.53 8.61
CA PRO A 268 19.14 19.77 7.78
C PRO A 268 19.54 18.46 8.44
N ILE A 269 19.51 17.37 7.69
CA ILE A 269 20.04 16.08 8.12
C ILE A 269 21.20 15.67 7.22
N ALA A 270 22.25 15.17 7.86
CA ALA A 270 23.43 14.66 7.16
C ALA A 270 23.17 13.22 6.67
N ASP A 271 22.12 13.02 5.88
CA ASP A 271 21.82 11.75 5.22
C ASP A 271 22.07 11.90 3.72
N PRO A 272 23.05 11.21 3.14
CA PRO A 272 23.31 11.27 1.71
C PRO A 272 22.12 10.85 0.85
N ASN A 273 21.19 10.06 1.41
CA ASN A 273 19.99 9.60 0.71
C ASN A 273 18.82 10.59 0.87
N HIS A 274 18.94 11.64 1.68
CA HIS A 274 17.83 12.59 1.90
C HIS A 274 17.43 13.36 0.62
N LYS A 275 18.37 13.58 -0.29
CA LYS A 275 18.12 14.20 -1.61
C LYS A 275 17.28 13.33 -2.53
N LEU A 276 17.18 12.05 -2.19
CA LEU A 276 16.53 11.04 -3.00
C LEU A 276 15.12 10.81 -2.48
N CYS A 277 14.25 10.48 -3.38
CA CYS A 277 12.90 10.05 -3.06
C CYS A 277 12.61 8.69 -3.69
N PHE A 278 11.62 8.01 -3.14
CA PHE A 278 11.04 6.84 -3.80
C PHE A 278 9.83 7.36 -4.58
N SER A 279 9.96 7.43 -5.89
CA SER A 279 8.89 7.92 -6.77
C SER A 279 8.71 6.99 -7.95
N ILE A 280 7.48 6.67 -8.28
CA ILE A 280 7.09 5.76 -9.35
C ILE A 280 6.09 6.46 -10.27
N ASP A 281 6.23 6.26 -11.58
CA ASP A 281 5.36 6.89 -12.57
C ASP A 281 4.02 6.12 -12.71
N PRO A 282 2.88 6.72 -12.36
CA PRO A 282 1.57 6.11 -12.56
C PRO A 282 1.03 6.26 -14.00
N GLY A 283 1.82 6.77 -14.92
CA GLY A 283 1.38 7.18 -16.26
C GLY A 283 0.63 6.10 -17.02
N LYS A 284 0.95 4.81 -16.82
CA LYS A 284 0.22 3.69 -17.46
C LYS A 284 -1.29 3.72 -17.14
N LEU A 285 -1.67 4.00 -15.88
CA LEU A 285 -3.08 4.09 -15.47
C LEU A 285 -3.80 5.24 -16.19
N TYR A 286 -3.20 6.41 -16.13
CA TYR A 286 -3.80 7.64 -16.71
C TYR A 286 -3.84 7.62 -18.24
N ASN A 287 -2.83 7.05 -18.90
CA ASN A 287 -2.79 6.88 -20.35
C ASN A 287 -3.87 5.90 -20.85
N LEU A 288 -4.32 4.97 -20.00
CA LEU A 288 -5.43 4.06 -20.31
C LEU A 288 -6.80 4.65 -19.93
N GLY A 289 -6.84 5.91 -19.47
CA GLY A 289 -8.08 6.64 -19.21
C GLY A 289 -8.55 6.61 -17.76
N TYR A 290 -7.71 6.19 -16.79
CA TYR A 290 -8.06 6.35 -15.38
C TYR A 290 -8.16 7.84 -15.03
N ILE A 291 -9.17 8.18 -14.25
CA ILE A 291 -9.41 9.55 -13.75
C ILE A 291 -9.60 9.47 -12.23
N ASP A 292 -8.81 10.23 -11.50
CA ASP A 292 -8.97 10.35 -10.05
C ASP A 292 -10.36 10.91 -9.73
N PRO A 293 -11.16 10.24 -8.89
CA PRO A 293 -12.50 10.71 -8.54
C PRO A 293 -12.49 11.99 -7.70
N LEU A 294 -11.40 12.22 -6.97
CA LEU A 294 -11.22 13.37 -6.09
C LEU A 294 -9.80 13.93 -6.23
N SER A 295 -9.68 15.26 -6.08
CA SER A 295 -8.36 15.89 -6.01
C SER A 295 -7.66 15.57 -4.68
N ILE A 296 -6.33 15.78 -4.61
CA ILE A 296 -5.57 15.54 -3.39
C ILE A 296 -6.07 16.45 -2.23
N GLU A 297 -6.48 17.68 -2.53
CA GLU A 297 -7.03 18.61 -1.55
C GLU A 297 -8.35 18.08 -0.97
N GLN A 298 -9.21 17.50 -1.79
CA GLN A 298 -10.45 16.86 -1.36
C GLN A 298 -10.15 15.63 -0.51
N ARG A 299 -9.18 14.79 -0.89
CA ARG A 299 -8.74 13.63 -0.12
C ARG A 299 -8.14 14.02 1.24
N VAL A 300 -7.34 15.09 1.27
CA VAL A 300 -6.80 15.64 2.53
C VAL A 300 -7.94 16.14 3.41
N SER A 301 -8.90 16.89 2.85
CA SER A 301 -10.06 17.40 3.59
C SER A 301 -10.90 16.27 4.19
N GLN A 302 -11.16 15.18 3.45
CA GLN A 302 -11.83 13.99 3.96
C GLN A 302 -11.06 13.34 5.11
N THR A 303 -9.73 13.20 4.95
CA THR A 303 -8.84 12.62 5.96
C THR A 303 -8.88 13.42 7.26
N VAL A 304 -8.74 14.73 7.16
CA VAL A 304 -8.80 15.65 8.31
C VAL A 304 -10.15 15.59 9.01
N ALA A 305 -11.25 15.62 8.25
CA ALA A 305 -12.60 15.54 8.80
C ALA A 305 -12.81 14.21 9.56
N TRP A 306 -12.23 13.13 9.08
CA TRP A 306 -12.31 11.84 9.75
C TRP A 306 -11.51 11.82 11.06
N TYR A 307 -10.26 12.30 11.09
CA TYR A 307 -9.45 12.34 12.31
C TYR A 307 -10.02 13.27 13.38
N ARG A 308 -10.69 14.36 13.00
CA ARG A 308 -11.43 15.21 13.96
C ARG A 308 -12.54 14.44 14.68
N LYS A 309 -13.19 13.49 14.00
CA LYS A 309 -14.24 12.64 14.60
C LYS A 309 -13.68 11.42 15.32
N ASN A 310 -12.45 11.03 15.03
CA ASN A 310 -11.80 9.82 15.52
C ASN A 310 -10.41 10.12 16.09
N PRO A 311 -10.28 10.99 17.12
CA PRO A 311 -8.99 11.45 17.61
C PRO A 311 -8.15 10.33 18.25
N ASP A 312 -8.77 9.25 18.71
CA ASP A 312 -8.07 8.11 19.31
C ASP A 312 -7.15 7.39 18.33
N TRP A 313 -7.36 7.55 17.04
CA TRP A 313 -6.46 7.03 16.00
C TRP A 313 -5.15 7.82 15.84
N LEU A 314 -4.98 8.89 16.58
CA LEU A 314 -3.73 9.68 16.63
C LEU A 314 -2.87 9.40 17.89
N LYS A 315 -3.29 8.47 18.74
CA LYS A 315 -2.61 8.11 20.01
C LYS A 315 -1.71 6.90 19.86
#